data_6ca6e1737694e7878ac81646b9826752
#
_entry.id   6ca6e1737694e7878ac81646b9826752
#
_cell.length_a   1.000
_cell.length_b   1.000
_cell.length_c   1.000
_cell.angle_alpha   90.00
_cell.angle_beta   90.00
_cell.angle_gamma   90.00
#
_symmetry.space_group_name_H-M   'P 1'
#
loop_
_entity.id
_entity.type
_entity.pdbx_description
1 polymer ?
#
loop_
_entity_poly.entity_id
_entity_poly.type
_entity_poly.pdbx_seq_one_letter_code
_entity_poly.pdbx_strand_id
1 'polypeptide(L)'
;PAGGPAMPPAGSPAKRRYVPAVGPRLAKLLFAVFGLFALLVVDSVYLLGVRGLEAATGQTYQNWFYLILFLLHLVLGALLLLPAVGFGCAHWWRARSRPNRRAVAVGYALFTAVLLLLASGVVLTRLEGILVVKDPAVRAIAWWVHVLVPVAVAWLFVLHRLAGKRIRWRVGRRWAVVAALFAGGLLVVQAQDPRRWNMSGPASGERYFLPSLARTSTGGFIPARVLDNNAYCAECHADTHKRWQKSAHRFSSFNNPPYLFSVRETRKVALERDGDLQAARFCAGCHDPVVFFSGRFDDPKFDDVNDPTAKAGLTCTACHAITHVNSPRGNSDYTIEEPQHYPFAFSGNKALAWVNRQLIKAKPEFHKKTFLKPLHRTPEFCGACHKVHLPQQLNGYKWLRGQNHYDSFLLSGVSGHGVAAFYYPEKAEANCNGCHMKPVPSTDFGAKYHDGKTLAIRDHLFPSANTAIAKLAGEPEWPEIVKEHERFNDGVVRVDLFGVKEGGTIDGPLTAPLRPRVPTLVPGRSYLL
;
A
#
# COMPACT_ATOMS: atom_id res chain seq x y z
N PRO A 1 -86.23 -29.74 57.77
CA PRO A 1 -85.61 -28.86 56.75
C PRO A 1 -84.14 -29.27 56.64
N ALA A 2 -83.82 -29.77 55.48
CA ALA A 2 -82.52 -30.28 55.16
C ALA A 2 -81.59 -29.13 54.75
N GLY A 3 -80.44 -29.01 55.41
CA GLY A 3 -79.36 -28.14 55.01
C GLY A 3 -78.52 -28.84 53.93
N GLY A 4 -78.49 -28.27 52.75
CA GLY A 4 -77.62 -28.74 51.67
C GLY A 4 -76.15 -28.40 51.91
N PRO A 5 -75.20 -29.18 51.42
CA PRO A 5 -73.77 -28.93 51.64
C PRO A 5 -73.26 -27.70 50.91
N ALA A 6 -72.54 -26.86 51.68
CA ALA A 6 -71.87 -25.65 51.11
C ALA A 6 -70.80 -26.05 50.10
N MET A 7 -70.82 -25.42 48.90
CA MET A 7 -69.75 -25.55 47.90
C MET A 7 -68.43 -25.01 48.46
N PRO A 8 -67.28 -25.69 48.18
CA PRO A 8 -65.97 -25.17 48.59
C PRO A 8 -65.63 -23.93 47.81
N PRO A 9 -64.93 -22.96 48.44
CA PRO A 9 -64.58 -21.69 47.75
C PRO A 9 -63.70 -21.93 46.53
N ALA A 10 -64.04 -21.29 45.42
CA ALA A 10 -63.25 -21.36 44.16
C ALA A 10 -61.78 -21.04 44.44
N GLY A 11 -60.92 -22.00 44.15
CA GLY A 11 -59.48 -21.87 44.36
C GLY A 11 -58.93 -20.65 43.64
N SER A 12 -58.23 -19.81 44.38
CA SER A 12 -57.54 -18.65 43.84
C SER A 12 -56.61 -19.09 42.68
N PRO A 13 -56.59 -18.39 41.52
CA PRO A 13 -55.79 -18.80 40.38
C PRO A 13 -54.31 -18.90 40.77
N ALA A 14 -53.72 -20.09 40.60
CA ALA A 14 -52.33 -20.35 40.93
C ALA A 14 -51.43 -19.27 40.28
N LYS A 15 -50.73 -18.48 41.10
CA LYS A 15 -49.81 -17.44 40.64
C LYS A 15 -48.81 -18.10 39.67
N ARG A 16 -48.94 -17.84 38.36
CA ARG A 16 -48.01 -18.32 37.33
C ARG A 16 -46.59 -18.04 37.79
N ARG A 17 -45.81 -19.09 38.05
CA ARG A 17 -44.42 -19.02 38.53
C ARG A 17 -43.61 -18.19 37.52
N TYR A 18 -43.07 -17.05 37.93
CA TYR A 18 -42.27 -16.17 37.10
C TYR A 18 -41.01 -16.91 36.63
N VAL A 19 -40.90 -17.22 35.35
CA VAL A 19 -39.71 -17.80 34.74
C VAL A 19 -38.87 -16.64 34.18
N PRO A 20 -37.66 -16.40 34.70
CA PRO A 20 -36.81 -15.31 34.18
C PRO A 20 -36.44 -15.56 32.72
N ALA A 21 -36.41 -14.49 31.89
CA ALA A 21 -36.03 -14.55 30.49
C ALA A 21 -34.55 -14.98 30.31
N VAL A 22 -33.72 -14.68 31.29
CA VAL A 22 -32.31 -15.09 31.38
C VAL A 22 -32.18 -16.06 32.55
N GLY A 23 -32.12 -17.34 32.25
CA GLY A 23 -31.86 -18.41 33.25
C GLY A 23 -30.34 -18.54 33.53
N PRO A 24 -29.93 -19.40 34.51
CA PRO A 24 -28.55 -19.48 34.97
C PRO A 24 -27.52 -19.78 33.85
N ARG A 25 -27.84 -20.69 32.93
CA ARG A 25 -26.95 -21.02 31.77
C ARG A 25 -26.82 -19.83 30.82
N LEU A 26 -27.94 -19.21 30.51
CA LEU A 26 -27.94 -18.02 29.60
C LEU A 26 -27.27 -16.81 30.27
N ALA A 27 -27.28 -16.70 31.59
CA ALA A 27 -26.55 -15.70 32.33
C ALA A 27 -25.03 -15.83 32.19
N LYS A 28 -24.50 -17.07 32.24
CA LYS A 28 -23.06 -17.33 32.00
C LYS A 28 -22.65 -16.87 30.58
N LEU A 29 -23.47 -17.24 29.58
CA LEU A 29 -23.21 -16.79 28.19
C LEU A 29 -23.29 -15.27 28.07
N LEU A 30 -24.25 -14.62 28.72
CA LEU A 30 -24.34 -13.15 28.74
C LEU A 30 -23.11 -12.50 29.40
N PHE A 31 -22.55 -13.07 30.45
CA PHE A 31 -21.31 -12.59 31.04
C PHE A 31 -20.12 -12.69 30.05
N ALA A 32 -20.00 -13.78 29.30
CA ALA A 32 -19.00 -13.93 28.27
C ALA A 32 -19.19 -12.87 27.17
N VAL A 33 -20.42 -12.66 26.69
CA VAL A 33 -20.74 -11.61 25.70
C VAL A 33 -20.37 -10.23 26.23
N PHE A 34 -20.70 -9.90 27.48
CA PHE A 34 -20.33 -8.62 28.07
C PHE A 34 -18.83 -8.46 28.26
N GLY A 35 -18.11 -9.49 28.66
CA GLY A 35 -16.65 -9.45 28.79
C GLY A 35 -15.98 -9.17 27.46
N LEU A 36 -16.31 -9.92 26.42
CA LEU A 36 -15.79 -9.71 25.07
C LEU A 36 -16.15 -8.33 24.52
N PHE A 37 -17.39 -7.91 24.72
CA PHE A 37 -17.85 -6.59 24.27
C PHE A 37 -17.13 -5.46 25.01
N ALA A 38 -16.88 -5.59 26.31
CA ALA A 38 -16.14 -4.59 27.08
C ALA A 38 -14.69 -4.45 26.59
N LEU A 39 -14.00 -5.57 26.33
CA LEU A 39 -12.66 -5.55 25.75
C LEU A 39 -12.66 -4.89 24.37
N LEU A 40 -13.63 -5.25 23.52
CA LEU A 40 -13.78 -4.62 22.19
C LEU A 40 -14.05 -3.13 22.27
N VAL A 41 -14.85 -2.66 23.24
CA VAL A 41 -15.11 -1.21 23.42
C VAL A 41 -13.83 -0.46 23.77
N VAL A 42 -13.05 -0.99 24.73
CA VAL A 42 -11.78 -0.38 25.14
C VAL A 42 -10.82 -0.30 23.96
N ASP A 43 -10.65 -1.40 23.26
CA ASP A 43 -9.79 -1.47 22.08
C ASP A 43 -10.27 -0.55 20.95
N SER A 44 -11.58 -0.53 20.66
CA SER A 44 -12.18 0.35 19.65
C SER A 44 -11.96 1.83 19.95
N VAL A 45 -12.08 2.24 21.23
CA VAL A 45 -11.83 3.63 21.64
C VAL A 45 -10.36 4.01 21.39
N TYR A 46 -9.42 3.12 21.67
CA TYR A 46 -8.01 3.34 21.36
C TYR A 46 -7.79 3.45 19.84
N LEU A 47 -8.27 2.47 19.05
CA LEU A 47 -8.10 2.47 17.59
C LEU A 47 -8.72 3.71 16.94
N LEU A 48 -9.88 4.15 17.41
CA LEU A 48 -10.55 5.34 16.92
C LEU A 48 -9.81 6.61 17.35
N GLY A 49 -9.26 6.65 18.56
CA GLY A 49 -8.46 7.75 19.07
C GLY A 49 -7.19 7.98 18.25
N VAL A 50 -6.46 6.90 17.90
CA VAL A 50 -5.30 7.00 16.99
C VAL A 50 -5.72 7.55 15.62
N ARG A 51 -6.85 7.09 15.06
CA ARG A 51 -7.40 7.61 13.79
C ARG A 51 -7.78 9.08 13.88
N GLY A 52 -8.35 9.49 15.01
CA GLY A 52 -8.68 10.89 15.27
C GLY A 52 -7.42 11.77 15.34
N LEU A 53 -6.38 11.28 16.00
CA LEU A 53 -5.08 11.96 16.07
C LEU A 53 -4.44 12.10 14.68
N GLU A 54 -4.48 11.05 13.84
CA GLU A 54 -4.03 11.10 12.45
C GLU A 54 -4.79 12.13 11.62
N ALA A 55 -6.12 12.18 11.79
CA ALA A 55 -6.96 13.16 11.07
C ALA A 55 -6.67 14.61 11.50
N ALA A 56 -6.37 14.82 12.78
CA ALA A 56 -6.07 16.14 13.32
C ALA A 56 -4.67 16.65 12.96
N THR A 57 -3.68 15.76 12.88
CA THR A 57 -2.28 16.15 12.68
C THR A 57 -1.77 15.93 11.26
N GLY A 58 -2.48 15.16 10.44
CA GLY A 58 -2.02 14.72 9.11
C GLY A 58 -0.85 13.70 9.14
N GLN A 59 -0.38 13.33 10.33
CA GLN A 59 0.71 12.37 10.50
C GLN A 59 0.21 10.93 10.69
N THR A 60 1.07 9.95 10.47
CA THR A 60 0.75 8.53 10.69
C THR A 60 1.27 8.07 12.05
N TYR A 61 0.35 7.65 12.93
CA TYR A 61 0.67 7.13 14.27
C TYR A 61 0.45 5.62 14.40
N GLN A 62 0.17 4.94 13.30
CA GLN A 62 -0.01 3.49 13.27
C GLN A 62 1.35 2.80 13.28
N ASN A 63 1.70 2.19 14.41
CA ASN A 63 2.91 1.41 14.62
C ASN A 63 2.59 -0.06 14.92
N TRP A 64 3.58 -0.86 15.30
CA TRP A 64 3.39 -2.26 15.64
C TRP A 64 2.38 -2.48 16.78
N PHE A 65 2.42 -1.63 17.81
CA PHE A 65 1.48 -1.71 18.93
C PHE A 65 0.04 -1.52 18.45
N TYR A 66 -0.21 -0.51 17.63
CA TYR A 66 -1.51 -0.29 16.99
C TYR A 66 -1.95 -1.51 16.15
N LEU A 67 -1.05 -2.10 15.39
CA LEU A 67 -1.37 -3.25 14.53
C LEU A 67 -1.66 -4.52 15.34
N ILE A 68 -0.98 -4.72 16.48
CA ILE A 68 -1.27 -5.81 17.42
C ILE A 68 -2.65 -5.63 18.05
N LEU A 69 -2.99 -4.42 18.49
CA LEU A 69 -4.33 -4.12 19.02
C LEU A 69 -5.41 -4.27 17.95
N PHE A 70 -5.14 -3.85 16.71
CA PHE A 70 -6.07 -4.10 15.60
C PHE A 70 -6.27 -5.60 15.34
N LEU A 71 -5.23 -6.42 15.43
CA LEU A 71 -5.35 -7.88 15.37
C LEU A 71 -6.20 -8.43 16.53
N LEU A 72 -5.97 -7.91 17.74
CA LEU A 72 -6.78 -8.27 18.91
C LEU A 72 -8.25 -7.94 18.69
N HIS A 73 -8.56 -6.78 18.08
CA HIS A 73 -9.93 -6.41 17.69
C HIS A 73 -10.58 -7.46 16.78
N LEU A 74 -9.87 -7.93 15.77
CA LEU A 74 -10.37 -8.98 14.86
C LEU A 74 -10.63 -10.30 15.58
N VAL A 75 -9.70 -10.72 16.44
CA VAL A 75 -9.83 -11.96 17.23
C VAL A 75 -11.00 -11.89 18.21
N LEU A 76 -11.11 -10.81 18.97
CA LEU A 76 -12.21 -10.60 19.91
C LEU A 76 -13.57 -10.51 19.20
N GLY A 77 -13.61 -9.87 18.02
CA GLY A 77 -14.80 -9.79 17.17
C GLY A 77 -15.24 -11.18 16.67
N ALA A 78 -14.30 -11.98 16.22
CA ALA A 78 -14.56 -13.37 15.80
C ALA A 78 -15.06 -14.24 16.98
N LEU A 79 -14.42 -14.12 18.15
CA LEU A 79 -14.84 -14.82 19.36
C LEU A 79 -16.21 -14.38 19.86
N LEU A 80 -16.60 -13.13 19.66
CA LEU A 80 -17.91 -12.59 20.05
C LEU A 80 -19.05 -13.14 19.18
N LEU A 81 -18.79 -13.48 17.91
CA LEU A 81 -19.81 -13.78 16.91
C LEU A 81 -20.77 -14.90 17.38
N LEU A 82 -20.25 -16.07 17.69
CA LEU A 82 -21.09 -17.21 18.11
C LEU A 82 -21.79 -16.99 19.46
N PRO A 83 -21.13 -16.50 20.53
CA PRO A 83 -21.79 -16.20 21.79
C PRO A 83 -22.89 -15.15 21.69
N ALA A 84 -22.67 -14.07 20.92
CA ALA A 84 -23.65 -13.00 20.76
C ALA A 84 -24.89 -13.47 20.00
N VAL A 85 -24.71 -14.18 18.87
CA VAL A 85 -25.82 -14.74 18.10
C VAL A 85 -26.56 -15.80 18.91
N GLY A 86 -25.84 -16.74 19.55
CA GLY A 86 -26.44 -17.77 20.37
C GLY A 86 -27.22 -17.22 21.56
N PHE A 87 -26.66 -16.23 22.26
CA PHE A 87 -27.38 -15.51 23.31
C PHE A 87 -28.63 -14.81 22.78
N GLY A 88 -28.46 -14.06 21.70
CA GLY A 88 -29.53 -13.27 21.08
C GLY A 88 -30.71 -14.13 20.66
N CYS A 89 -30.46 -15.22 19.93
CA CYS A 89 -31.49 -16.17 19.50
C CYS A 89 -32.21 -16.84 20.70
N ALA A 90 -31.43 -17.34 21.67
CA ALA A 90 -32.00 -18.01 22.85
C ALA A 90 -32.81 -17.03 23.73
N HIS A 91 -32.32 -15.82 23.89
CA HIS A 91 -33.03 -14.76 24.64
C HIS A 91 -34.29 -14.30 23.89
N TRP A 92 -34.20 -14.06 22.58
CA TRP A 92 -35.32 -13.71 21.73
C TRP A 92 -36.45 -14.76 21.83
N TRP A 93 -36.11 -16.03 21.65
CA TRP A 93 -37.10 -17.12 21.76
C TRP A 93 -37.85 -17.13 23.08
N ARG A 94 -37.16 -16.90 24.22
CA ARG A 94 -37.76 -16.85 25.55
C ARG A 94 -38.48 -15.55 25.88
N ALA A 95 -38.15 -14.45 25.18
CA ALA A 95 -38.67 -13.14 25.51
C ALA A 95 -39.82 -12.67 24.58
N ARG A 96 -40.00 -13.27 23.40
CA ARG A 96 -40.96 -12.81 22.35
C ARG A 96 -42.41 -12.74 22.81
N SER A 97 -42.86 -13.59 23.73
CA SER A 97 -44.24 -13.65 24.23
C SER A 97 -44.44 -12.90 25.55
N ARG A 98 -43.46 -12.12 26.00
CA ARG A 98 -43.57 -11.40 27.28
C ARG A 98 -44.56 -10.24 27.19
N PRO A 99 -45.27 -9.91 28.32
CA PRO A 99 -46.29 -8.87 28.33
C PRO A 99 -45.71 -7.46 28.15
N ASN A 100 -44.45 -7.23 28.54
CA ASN A 100 -43.82 -5.91 28.35
C ASN A 100 -43.40 -5.70 26.88
N ARG A 101 -44.36 -5.27 26.07
CA ARG A 101 -44.17 -5.05 24.61
C ARG A 101 -43.06 -4.05 24.27
N ARG A 102 -42.89 -2.99 25.08
CA ARG A 102 -41.83 -2.00 24.89
C ARG A 102 -40.45 -2.64 25.03
N ALA A 103 -40.23 -3.41 26.08
CA ALA A 103 -38.96 -4.12 26.27
C ALA A 103 -38.69 -5.14 25.15
N VAL A 104 -39.72 -5.83 24.64
CA VAL A 104 -39.61 -6.76 23.52
C VAL A 104 -39.24 -6.04 22.24
N ALA A 105 -39.89 -4.94 21.88
CA ALA A 105 -39.64 -4.14 20.67
C ALA A 105 -38.21 -3.58 20.67
N VAL A 106 -37.77 -2.96 21.77
CA VAL A 106 -36.40 -2.45 21.91
C VAL A 106 -35.38 -3.61 21.88
N GLY A 107 -35.74 -4.78 22.42
CA GLY A 107 -34.91 -5.99 22.35
C GLY A 107 -34.71 -6.49 20.92
N TYR A 108 -35.74 -6.38 20.07
CA TYR A 108 -35.61 -6.71 18.64
C TYR A 108 -34.67 -5.72 17.94
N ALA A 109 -34.88 -4.42 18.12
CA ALA A 109 -34.02 -3.39 17.55
C ALA A 109 -32.56 -3.58 17.98
N LEU A 110 -32.31 -3.87 19.26
CA LEU A 110 -30.99 -4.15 19.80
C LEU A 110 -30.35 -5.38 19.12
N PHE A 111 -31.09 -6.48 19.01
CA PHE A 111 -30.57 -7.71 18.40
C PHE A 111 -30.28 -7.51 16.92
N THR A 112 -31.15 -6.83 16.18
CA THR A 112 -30.91 -6.46 14.78
C THR A 112 -29.66 -5.59 14.64
N ALA A 113 -29.49 -4.58 15.51
CA ALA A 113 -28.28 -3.74 15.49
C ALA A 113 -27.01 -4.56 15.75
N VAL A 114 -27.04 -5.51 16.69
CA VAL A 114 -25.91 -6.42 16.95
C VAL A 114 -25.61 -7.28 15.72
N LEU A 115 -26.62 -7.82 15.03
CA LEU A 115 -26.42 -8.59 13.81
C LEU A 115 -25.82 -7.74 12.68
N LEU A 116 -26.27 -6.50 12.51
CA LEU A 116 -25.69 -5.56 11.54
C LEU A 116 -24.24 -5.24 11.87
N LEU A 117 -23.90 -5.04 13.15
CA LEU A 117 -22.54 -4.82 13.60
C LEU A 117 -21.62 -6.00 13.27
N LEU A 118 -22.06 -7.21 13.58
CA LEU A 118 -21.29 -8.44 13.29
C LEU A 118 -21.13 -8.66 11.79
N ALA A 119 -22.20 -8.49 11.02
CA ALA A 119 -22.17 -8.66 9.56
C ALA A 119 -21.22 -7.63 8.89
N SER A 120 -21.29 -6.36 9.31
CA SER A 120 -20.36 -5.34 8.80
C SER A 120 -18.90 -5.64 9.13
N GLY A 121 -18.64 -6.16 10.33
CA GLY A 121 -17.31 -6.63 10.73
C GLY A 121 -16.79 -7.73 9.80
N VAL A 122 -17.60 -8.76 9.53
CA VAL A 122 -17.24 -9.86 8.61
C VAL A 122 -16.95 -9.34 7.20
N VAL A 123 -17.78 -8.43 6.67
CA VAL A 123 -17.56 -7.80 5.34
C VAL A 123 -16.22 -7.06 5.29
N LEU A 124 -15.83 -6.39 6.37
CA LEU A 124 -14.60 -5.62 6.44
C LEU A 124 -13.34 -6.49 6.53
N THR A 125 -13.41 -7.70 7.09
CA THR A 125 -12.24 -8.59 7.28
C THR A 125 -11.69 -9.15 5.98
N ARG A 126 -12.51 -9.31 4.92
CA ARG A 126 -12.09 -9.92 3.63
C ARG A 126 -11.46 -11.31 3.82
N LEU A 127 -12.14 -12.19 4.52
CA LEU A 127 -11.64 -13.54 4.77
C LEU A 127 -11.51 -14.33 3.46
N GLU A 128 -10.29 -14.70 3.13
CA GLU A 128 -9.97 -15.48 1.94
C GLU A 128 -10.65 -16.87 2.00
N GLY A 129 -11.27 -17.26 0.89
CA GLY A 129 -12.03 -18.52 0.83
C GLY A 129 -13.44 -18.46 1.42
N ILE A 130 -13.81 -17.37 2.15
CA ILE A 130 -15.14 -17.21 2.74
C ILE A 130 -15.87 -16.02 2.14
N LEU A 131 -15.32 -14.81 2.28
CA LEU A 131 -15.95 -13.59 1.80
C LEU A 131 -14.89 -12.53 1.49
N VAL A 132 -14.80 -12.13 0.22
CA VAL A 132 -13.92 -11.05 -0.23
C VAL A 132 -14.75 -10.01 -0.97
N VAL A 133 -15.06 -8.89 -0.31
CA VAL A 133 -15.76 -7.75 -0.91
C VAL A 133 -14.74 -6.72 -1.36
N LYS A 134 -14.60 -6.52 -2.67
CA LYS A 134 -13.66 -5.54 -3.27
C LYS A 134 -14.32 -4.20 -3.56
N ASP A 135 -15.63 -4.16 -3.75
CA ASP A 135 -16.38 -2.95 -4.11
C ASP A 135 -16.18 -1.83 -3.08
N PRO A 136 -15.70 -0.63 -3.50
CA PRO A 136 -15.41 0.47 -2.59
C PRO A 136 -16.65 1.04 -1.91
N ALA A 137 -17.80 1.09 -2.60
CA ALA A 137 -19.03 1.65 -2.06
C ALA A 137 -19.60 0.75 -0.97
N VAL A 138 -19.66 -0.58 -1.23
CA VAL A 138 -20.10 -1.57 -0.23
C VAL A 138 -19.19 -1.52 1.00
N ARG A 139 -17.89 -1.40 0.81
CA ARG A 139 -16.94 -1.29 1.93
C ARG A 139 -17.08 0.00 2.71
N ALA A 140 -17.33 1.12 2.04
CA ALA A 140 -17.58 2.39 2.71
C ALA A 140 -18.85 2.31 3.57
N ILE A 141 -19.93 1.75 3.05
CA ILE A 141 -21.17 1.52 3.80
C ILE A 141 -20.90 0.60 5.01
N ALA A 142 -20.24 -0.54 4.79
CA ALA A 142 -19.91 -1.46 5.87
C ALA A 142 -19.05 -0.79 6.96
N TRP A 143 -18.11 0.06 6.59
CA TRP A 143 -17.27 0.82 7.52
C TRP A 143 -18.10 1.79 8.36
N TRP A 144 -18.96 2.60 7.75
CA TRP A 144 -19.82 3.52 8.48
C TRP A 144 -20.80 2.79 9.40
N VAL A 145 -21.38 1.69 8.94
CA VAL A 145 -22.24 0.83 9.78
C VAL A 145 -21.43 0.31 10.97
N HIS A 146 -20.22 -0.18 10.74
CA HIS A 146 -19.37 -0.76 11.80
C HIS A 146 -18.95 0.28 12.86
N VAL A 147 -18.75 1.53 12.47
CA VAL A 147 -18.34 2.61 13.38
C VAL A 147 -19.53 3.20 14.14
N LEU A 148 -20.68 3.36 13.49
CA LEU A 148 -21.84 4.04 14.11
C LEU A 148 -22.75 3.11 14.89
N VAL A 149 -22.94 1.88 14.43
CA VAL A 149 -23.86 0.93 15.07
C VAL A 149 -23.47 0.58 16.52
N PRO A 150 -22.21 0.50 16.96
CA PRO A 150 -21.86 0.30 18.37
C PRO A 150 -22.49 1.35 19.30
N VAL A 151 -22.59 2.61 18.86
CA VAL A 151 -23.23 3.69 19.63
C VAL A 151 -24.74 3.42 19.75
N ALA A 152 -25.37 3.02 18.63
CA ALA A 152 -26.78 2.62 18.64
C ALA A 152 -27.04 1.39 19.51
N VAL A 153 -26.15 0.38 19.49
CA VAL A 153 -26.21 -0.82 20.35
C VAL A 153 -26.14 -0.41 21.82
N ALA A 154 -25.20 0.46 22.19
CA ALA A 154 -25.09 0.94 23.56
C ALA A 154 -26.35 1.67 24.01
N TRP A 155 -26.89 2.56 23.18
CA TRP A 155 -28.12 3.28 23.48
C TRP A 155 -29.35 2.38 23.56
N LEU A 156 -29.55 1.49 22.58
CA LEU A 156 -30.64 0.51 22.59
C LEU A 156 -30.54 -0.44 23.79
N PHE A 157 -29.32 -0.82 24.19
CA PHE A 157 -29.11 -1.60 25.41
C PHE A 157 -29.59 -0.83 26.65
N VAL A 158 -29.26 0.44 26.79
CA VAL A 158 -29.74 1.28 27.89
C VAL A 158 -31.26 1.35 27.87
N LEU A 159 -31.90 1.64 26.73
CA LEU A 159 -33.35 1.67 26.60
C LEU A 159 -34.00 0.33 26.93
N HIS A 160 -33.44 -0.78 26.51
CA HIS A 160 -33.91 -2.13 26.82
C HIS A 160 -33.88 -2.39 28.34
N ARG A 161 -32.82 -1.94 29.02
CA ARG A 161 -32.67 -2.09 30.47
C ARG A 161 -33.60 -1.13 31.23
N LEU A 162 -33.84 0.08 30.76
CA LEU A 162 -34.80 1.03 31.31
C LEU A 162 -36.24 0.50 31.23
N ALA A 163 -36.61 -0.04 30.06
CA ALA A 163 -37.93 -0.66 29.87
C ALA A 163 -38.14 -1.85 30.82
N GLY A 164 -37.07 -2.56 31.18
CA GLY A 164 -37.06 -3.63 32.16
C GLY A 164 -36.87 -3.21 33.61
N LYS A 165 -36.75 -1.89 33.90
CA LYS A 165 -36.58 -1.30 35.24
C LYS A 165 -35.37 -1.83 36.04
N ARG A 166 -34.27 -2.23 35.42
CA ARG A 166 -33.12 -2.92 36.07
C ARG A 166 -31.76 -2.42 35.63
N ILE A 167 -31.46 -1.12 35.71
CA ILE A 167 -30.11 -0.60 35.42
C ILE A 167 -29.30 -0.39 36.69
N ARG A 168 -28.09 -0.92 36.72
CA ARG A 168 -27.09 -0.70 37.78
C ARG A 168 -26.09 0.39 37.33
N TRP A 169 -26.53 1.65 37.31
CA TRP A 169 -25.73 2.78 36.81
C TRP A 169 -24.35 2.93 37.46
N ARG A 170 -24.24 2.60 38.77
CA ARG A 170 -22.93 2.67 39.49
C ARG A 170 -21.91 1.72 38.88
N VAL A 171 -22.32 0.53 38.44
CA VAL A 171 -21.43 -0.45 37.81
C VAL A 171 -21.02 0.04 36.42
N GLY A 172 -21.99 0.54 35.63
CA GLY A 172 -21.72 1.08 34.28
C GLY A 172 -20.73 2.25 34.31
N ARG A 173 -20.91 3.20 35.24
CA ARG A 173 -19.99 4.33 35.39
C ARG A 173 -18.57 3.90 35.77
N ARG A 174 -18.40 2.94 36.67
CA ARG A 174 -17.06 2.42 37.03
C ARG A 174 -16.36 1.80 35.83
N TRP A 175 -17.06 0.99 35.04
CA TRP A 175 -16.51 0.40 33.84
C TRP A 175 -16.18 1.45 32.77
N ALA A 176 -17.02 2.45 32.56
CA ALA A 176 -16.77 3.54 31.63
C ALA A 176 -15.51 4.32 32.01
N VAL A 177 -15.31 4.61 33.31
CA VAL A 177 -14.11 5.30 33.80
C VAL A 177 -12.86 4.44 33.60
N VAL A 178 -12.91 3.14 33.94
CA VAL A 178 -11.79 2.21 33.71
C VAL A 178 -11.44 2.11 32.24
N ALA A 179 -12.44 1.96 31.37
CA ALA A 179 -12.24 1.91 29.92
C ALA A 179 -11.60 3.22 29.37
N ALA A 180 -12.08 4.38 29.83
CA ALA A 180 -11.55 5.67 29.43
C ALA A 180 -10.10 5.88 29.91
N LEU A 181 -9.79 5.52 31.15
CA LEU A 181 -8.43 5.61 31.68
C LEU A 181 -7.49 4.66 30.94
N PHE A 182 -7.91 3.45 30.64
CA PHE A 182 -7.10 2.50 29.89
C PHE A 182 -6.86 2.98 28.46
N ALA A 183 -7.90 3.44 27.78
CA ALA A 183 -7.79 3.99 26.42
C ALA A 183 -6.89 5.23 26.40
N GLY A 184 -7.04 6.14 27.39
CA GLY A 184 -6.16 7.29 27.58
C GLY A 184 -4.71 6.89 27.80
N GLY A 185 -4.46 5.91 28.65
CA GLY A 185 -3.10 5.35 28.86
C GLY A 185 -2.49 4.79 27.58
N LEU A 186 -3.27 4.03 26.79
CA LEU A 186 -2.82 3.54 25.50
C LEU A 186 -2.48 4.66 24.52
N LEU A 187 -3.28 5.73 24.48
CA LEU A 187 -3.01 6.90 23.65
C LEU A 187 -1.75 7.64 24.07
N VAL A 188 -1.48 7.76 25.39
CA VAL A 188 -0.24 8.36 25.89
C VAL A 188 0.97 7.53 25.45
N VAL A 189 0.91 6.21 25.55
CA VAL A 189 1.98 5.33 25.05
C VAL A 189 2.14 5.49 23.54
N GLN A 190 1.04 5.58 22.82
CA GLN A 190 1.03 5.74 21.36
C GLN A 190 1.52 7.11 20.90
N ALA A 191 1.36 8.16 21.70
CA ALA A 191 1.83 9.51 21.37
C ALA A 191 3.37 9.64 21.34
N GLN A 192 4.11 8.62 21.75
CA GLN A 192 5.54 8.54 21.50
C GLN A 192 5.79 8.43 20.00
N ASP A 193 6.94 8.96 19.52
CA ASP A 193 7.27 8.92 18.09
C ASP A 193 7.19 7.48 17.56
N PRO A 194 6.25 7.16 16.64
CA PRO A 194 6.05 5.80 16.15
C PRO A 194 7.28 5.26 15.41
N ARG A 195 8.14 6.12 14.89
CA ARG A 195 9.37 5.74 14.18
C ARG A 195 10.41 5.12 15.11
N ARG A 196 10.41 5.45 16.41
CA ARG A 196 11.34 4.86 17.39
C ARG A 196 11.26 3.33 17.47
N TRP A 197 10.12 2.75 17.12
CA TRP A 197 9.89 1.31 17.21
C TRP A 197 10.41 0.55 15.99
N ASN A 198 10.70 1.25 14.89
CA ASN A 198 11.09 0.68 13.60
C ASN A 198 12.46 1.15 13.10
N MET A 199 13.14 1.98 13.85
CA MET A 199 14.47 2.46 13.49
C MET A 199 15.49 1.34 13.61
N SER A 200 16.24 1.08 12.54
CA SER A 200 17.40 0.20 12.52
C SER A 200 18.56 0.89 11.79
N GLY A 201 19.75 0.65 12.27
CA GLY A 201 20.98 1.14 11.67
C GLY A 201 21.65 2.30 12.45
N PRO A 202 22.87 2.69 12.04
CA PRO A 202 23.65 3.75 12.70
C PRO A 202 23.07 5.15 12.39
N ALA A 203 23.27 6.09 13.31
CA ALA A 203 22.64 7.41 13.31
C ALA A 203 23.18 8.41 12.27
N SER A 204 24.26 8.11 11.53
CA SER A 204 24.88 9.03 10.57
C SER A 204 24.83 8.50 9.14
N GLY A 205 24.06 9.15 8.24
CA GLY A 205 23.71 8.62 6.94
C GLY A 205 24.53 9.10 5.75
N GLU A 206 24.86 10.37 5.71
CA GLU A 206 25.63 10.93 4.58
C GLU A 206 26.98 10.24 4.41
N ARG A 207 27.61 9.88 5.52
CA ARG A 207 28.86 9.12 5.55
C ARG A 207 28.84 7.84 4.72
N TYR A 208 27.68 7.16 4.62
CA TYR A 208 27.55 5.86 3.98
C TYR A 208 27.08 5.93 2.52
N PHE A 209 26.56 7.06 2.06
CA PHE A 209 25.85 7.14 0.80
C PHE A 209 26.48 8.11 -0.21
N LEU A 210 27.21 9.12 0.22
CA LEU A 210 27.89 10.04 -0.70
C LEU A 210 28.98 9.30 -1.52
N PRO A 211 29.15 9.63 -2.81
CA PRO A 211 28.63 10.78 -3.56
C PRO A 211 27.27 10.54 -4.23
N SER A 212 26.62 9.38 -4.07
CA SER A 212 25.20 9.28 -4.38
C SER A 212 24.41 10.27 -3.51
N LEU A 213 23.40 10.93 -4.08
CA LEU A 213 22.54 11.82 -3.32
C LEU A 213 21.43 11.09 -2.57
N ALA A 214 21.31 9.77 -2.78
CA ALA A 214 20.37 8.92 -2.08
C ALA A 214 20.69 8.86 -0.58
N ARG A 215 19.65 8.84 0.23
CA ARG A 215 19.78 8.77 1.69
C ARG A 215 18.64 7.98 2.32
N THR A 216 18.87 7.45 3.51
CA THR A 216 17.80 6.89 4.33
C THR A 216 17.24 7.93 5.28
N SER A 217 16.01 7.78 5.74
CA SER A 217 15.37 8.70 6.68
C SER A 217 16.05 8.75 8.04
N THR A 218 16.75 7.67 8.42
CA THR A 218 17.46 7.55 9.70
C THR A 218 18.95 7.89 9.60
N GLY A 219 19.46 8.00 8.37
CA GLY A 219 20.89 8.07 8.10
C GLY A 219 21.64 6.74 8.23
N GLY A 220 20.97 5.65 8.59
CA GLY A 220 21.54 4.32 8.76
C GLY A 220 21.18 3.36 7.64
N PHE A 221 21.62 2.11 7.78
CA PHE A 221 21.31 1.05 6.83
C PHE A 221 19.93 0.44 7.06
N ILE A 222 19.36 -0.13 5.98
CA ILE A 222 18.11 -0.89 5.98
C ILE A 222 18.44 -2.37 5.73
N PRO A 223 17.92 -3.32 6.53
CA PRO A 223 18.22 -4.74 6.34
C PRO A 223 17.87 -5.22 4.91
N ALA A 224 18.79 -5.96 4.26
CA ALA A 224 18.60 -6.45 2.90
C ALA A 224 17.29 -7.22 2.73
N ARG A 225 16.90 -8.06 3.72
CA ARG A 225 15.63 -8.82 3.72
C ARG A 225 14.38 -7.96 3.63
N VAL A 226 14.45 -6.70 4.04
CA VAL A 226 13.34 -5.74 3.94
C VAL A 226 13.26 -5.17 2.54
N LEU A 227 14.42 -4.87 1.94
CA LEU A 227 14.53 -4.30 0.60
C LEU A 227 14.28 -5.34 -0.49
N ASP A 228 14.78 -6.56 -0.32
CA ASP A 228 14.56 -7.69 -1.23
C ASP A 228 13.44 -8.60 -0.71
N ASN A 229 12.22 -8.14 -0.81
CA ASN A 229 11.02 -8.82 -0.32
C ASN A 229 10.00 -9.08 -1.44
N ASN A 230 10.47 -9.31 -2.67
CA ASN A 230 9.61 -9.45 -3.85
C ASN A 230 8.67 -10.64 -3.76
N ALA A 231 9.15 -11.78 -3.23
CA ALA A 231 8.34 -12.99 -3.08
C ALA A 231 7.14 -12.78 -2.16
N TYR A 232 7.31 -12.03 -1.07
CA TYR A 232 6.23 -11.64 -0.18
C TYR A 232 5.18 -10.76 -0.88
N CYS A 233 5.63 -9.81 -1.70
CA CYS A 233 4.73 -8.96 -2.48
C CYS A 233 3.95 -9.79 -3.51
N ALA A 234 4.60 -10.76 -4.15
CA ALA A 234 4.01 -11.64 -5.17
C ALA A 234 2.84 -12.48 -4.64
N GLU A 235 2.78 -12.79 -3.35
CA GLU A 235 1.66 -13.54 -2.74
C GLU A 235 0.29 -12.88 -2.97
N CYS A 236 0.24 -11.55 -3.11
CA CYS A 236 -0.98 -10.79 -3.35
C CYS A 236 -0.96 -9.99 -4.65
N HIS A 237 0.22 -9.77 -5.24
CA HIS A 237 0.45 -8.97 -6.44
C HIS A 237 1.15 -9.80 -7.53
N ALA A 238 0.63 -11.01 -7.79
CA ALA A 238 1.25 -11.98 -8.69
C ALA A 238 1.39 -11.46 -10.13
N ASP A 239 0.34 -10.81 -10.68
CA ASP A 239 0.36 -10.26 -12.03
C ASP A 239 1.34 -9.08 -12.13
N THR A 240 1.33 -8.19 -11.13
CA THR A 240 2.28 -7.07 -11.03
C THR A 240 3.72 -7.58 -10.96
N HIS A 241 3.98 -8.59 -10.12
CA HIS A 241 5.29 -9.20 -9.97
C HIS A 241 5.76 -9.87 -11.27
N LYS A 242 4.88 -10.60 -11.96
CA LYS A 242 5.18 -11.22 -13.26
C LYS A 242 5.58 -10.18 -14.32
N ARG A 243 4.92 -9.01 -14.35
CA ARG A 243 5.28 -7.91 -15.26
C ARG A 243 6.63 -7.31 -14.89
N TRP A 244 6.88 -7.06 -13.58
CA TRP A 244 8.15 -6.55 -13.09
C TRP A 244 9.32 -7.50 -13.39
N GLN A 245 9.12 -8.81 -13.24
CA GLN A 245 10.17 -9.81 -13.55
C GLN A 245 10.72 -9.71 -14.97
N LYS A 246 9.93 -9.21 -15.92
CA LYS A 246 10.30 -9.00 -17.32
C LYS A 246 10.87 -7.62 -17.60
N SER A 247 10.86 -6.72 -16.62
CA SER A 247 11.25 -5.32 -16.80
C SER A 247 12.77 -5.12 -16.73
N ALA A 248 13.23 -4.04 -17.38
CA ALA A 248 14.63 -3.62 -17.26
C ALA A 248 15.01 -3.26 -15.79
N HIS A 249 14.05 -2.89 -14.96
CA HIS A 249 14.30 -2.58 -13.55
C HIS A 249 14.73 -3.81 -12.74
N ARG A 250 14.22 -4.99 -13.06
CA ARG A 250 14.72 -6.24 -12.46
C ARG A 250 16.18 -6.51 -12.82
N PHE A 251 16.60 -6.09 -14.00
CA PHE A 251 17.96 -6.27 -14.50
C PHE A 251 18.82 -5.01 -14.32
N SER A 252 18.63 -4.25 -13.24
CA SER A 252 19.38 -3.01 -13.03
C SER A 252 20.71 -3.20 -12.32
N SER A 253 20.86 -4.28 -11.53
CA SER A 253 22.02 -4.55 -10.67
C SER A 253 23.13 -5.34 -11.38
N PHE A 254 23.95 -6.07 -10.62
CA PHE A 254 25.03 -6.93 -11.12
C PHE A 254 24.55 -8.05 -12.06
N ASN A 255 23.26 -8.26 -12.20
CA ASN A 255 22.64 -9.12 -13.21
C ASN A 255 22.48 -8.46 -14.60
N ASN A 256 22.94 -7.21 -14.77
CA ASN A 256 22.96 -6.50 -16.05
C ASN A 256 24.38 -6.54 -16.62
N PRO A 257 24.66 -7.25 -17.72
CA PRO A 257 26.04 -7.42 -18.19
C PRO A 257 26.78 -6.11 -18.50
N PRO A 258 26.21 -5.11 -19.21
CA PRO A 258 26.83 -3.80 -19.38
C PRO A 258 27.12 -3.07 -18.07
N TYR A 259 26.17 -3.09 -17.14
CA TYR A 259 26.35 -2.46 -15.84
C TYR A 259 27.40 -3.18 -15.00
N LEU A 260 27.36 -4.51 -14.97
CA LEU A 260 28.32 -5.35 -14.24
C LEU A 260 29.76 -5.03 -14.66
N PHE A 261 30.01 -4.93 -15.96
CA PHE A 261 31.31 -4.54 -16.47
C PHE A 261 31.72 -3.16 -15.93
N SER A 262 30.85 -2.17 -16.06
CA SER A 262 31.14 -0.79 -15.66
C SER A 262 31.34 -0.63 -14.16
N VAL A 263 30.50 -1.28 -13.34
CA VAL A 263 30.58 -1.16 -11.88
C VAL A 263 31.80 -1.88 -11.31
N ARG A 264 32.18 -3.03 -11.87
CA ARG A 264 33.42 -3.76 -11.49
C ARG A 264 34.64 -2.89 -11.76
N GLU A 265 34.74 -2.32 -12.97
CA GLU A 265 35.85 -1.44 -13.32
C GLU A 265 35.89 -0.20 -12.42
N THR A 266 34.74 0.43 -12.18
CA THR A 266 34.67 1.59 -11.28
C THR A 266 35.09 1.24 -9.85
N ARG A 267 34.65 0.10 -9.32
CA ARG A 267 35.03 -0.38 -7.98
C ARG A 267 36.53 -0.66 -7.89
N LYS A 268 37.09 -1.33 -8.92
CA LYS A 268 38.50 -1.60 -9.01
C LYS A 268 39.33 -0.32 -9.01
N VAL A 269 39.03 0.60 -9.92
CA VAL A 269 39.75 1.87 -10.04
C VAL A 269 39.61 2.72 -8.77
N ALA A 270 38.43 2.77 -8.13
CA ALA A 270 38.25 3.48 -6.88
C ALA A 270 39.12 2.89 -5.75
N LEU A 271 39.16 1.56 -5.64
CA LEU A 271 39.98 0.90 -4.62
C LEU A 271 41.49 1.11 -4.86
N GLU A 272 41.94 1.05 -6.12
CA GLU A 272 43.33 1.28 -6.49
C GLU A 272 43.77 2.75 -6.30
N ARG A 273 42.88 3.73 -6.63
CA ARG A 273 43.18 5.14 -6.56
C ARG A 273 43.00 5.73 -5.17
N ASP A 274 41.87 5.42 -4.53
CA ASP A 274 41.38 6.10 -3.32
C ASP A 274 41.54 5.22 -2.06
N GLY A 275 41.75 3.92 -2.22
CA GLY A 275 41.81 2.94 -1.12
C GLY A 275 40.44 2.55 -0.56
N ASP A 276 39.35 3.04 -1.16
CA ASP A 276 37.97 2.73 -0.77
C ASP A 276 37.04 2.63 -2.01
N LEU A 277 35.76 2.36 -1.77
CA LEU A 277 34.76 2.20 -2.84
C LEU A 277 33.80 3.40 -2.91
N GLN A 278 34.10 4.50 -2.25
CA GLN A 278 33.21 5.64 -2.14
C GLN A 278 32.78 6.19 -3.50
N ALA A 279 33.70 6.35 -4.45
CA ALA A 279 33.40 6.87 -5.78
C ALA A 279 32.35 5.99 -6.52
N ALA A 280 32.41 4.67 -6.33
CA ALA A 280 31.48 3.73 -6.97
C ALA A 280 30.04 3.79 -6.41
N ARG A 281 29.83 4.33 -5.21
CA ARG A 281 28.51 4.54 -4.62
C ARG A 281 27.60 5.40 -5.49
N PHE A 282 28.20 6.24 -6.35
CA PHE A 282 27.48 7.04 -7.32
C PHE A 282 26.54 6.21 -8.21
N CYS A 283 26.96 5.02 -8.62
CA CYS A 283 26.16 4.11 -9.44
C CYS A 283 25.06 3.42 -8.63
N ALA A 284 25.39 3.07 -7.38
CA ALA A 284 24.59 2.15 -6.57
C ALA A 284 23.21 2.69 -6.17
N GLY A 285 23.07 4.00 -5.99
CA GLY A 285 21.78 4.61 -5.62
C GLY A 285 20.67 4.39 -6.66
N CYS A 286 21.02 4.20 -7.95
CA CYS A 286 20.06 3.90 -9.01
C CYS A 286 20.03 2.40 -9.37
N HIS A 287 21.16 1.71 -9.28
CA HIS A 287 21.30 0.37 -9.82
C HIS A 287 21.19 -0.76 -8.78
N ASP A 288 21.75 -0.54 -7.58
CA ASP A 288 21.90 -1.56 -6.55
C ASP A 288 21.30 -1.18 -5.20
N PRO A 289 20.05 -0.68 -5.10
CA PRO A 289 19.52 -0.16 -3.84
C PRO A 289 19.52 -1.20 -2.71
N VAL A 290 19.35 -2.48 -3.00
CA VAL A 290 19.39 -3.54 -1.98
C VAL A 290 20.79 -3.68 -1.39
N VAL A 291 21.80 -3.80 -2.23
CA VAL A 291 23.20 -3.94 -1.81
C VAL A 291 23.69 -2.65 -1.14
N PHE A 292 23.31 -1.51 -1.70
CA PHE A 292 23.73 -0.19 -1.27
C PHE A 292 23.16 0.20 0.10
N PHE A 293 21.85 0.19 0.25
CA PHE A 293 21.23 0.58 1.52
C PHE A 293 21.37 -0.44 2.62
N SER A 294 21.79 -1.67 2.33
CA SER A 294 22.15 -2.65 3.34
C SER A 294 23.61 -2.56 3.81
N GLY A 295 24.40 -1.65 3.21
CA GLY A 295 25.80 -1.45 3.55
C GLY A 295 26.79 -2.47 2.94
N ARG A 296 26.29 -3.39 2.11
CA ARG A 296 27.13 -4.42 1.49
C ARG A 296 27.94 -3.92 0.31
N PHE A 297 27.53 -2.80 -0.28
CA PHE A 297 28.17 -2.25 -1.48
C PHE A 297 29.64 -1.83 -1.22
N ASP A 298 29.97 -1.45 0.01
CA ASP A 298 31.30 -0.99 0.40
C ASP A 298 32.26 -2.11 0.80
N ASP A 299 31.80 -3.36 0.81
CA ASP A 299 32.70 -4.50 1.03
C ASP A 299 33.54 -4.79 -0.22
N PRO A 300 34.87 -4.61 -0.17
CA PRO A 300 35.74 -4.92 -1.32
C PRO A 300 35.65 -6.38 -1.77
N LYS A 301 35.25 -7.27 -0.87
CA LYS A 301 35.09 -8.72 -1.11
C LYS A 301 33.66 -9.13 -1.43
N PHE A 302 32.77 -8.19 -1.69
CA PHE A 302 31.39 -8.51 -2.05
C PHE A 302 31.33 -9.44 -3.26
N ASP A 303 30.68 -10.59 -3.09
CA ASP A 303 30.49 -11.58 -4.17
C ASP A 303 29.33 -11.15 -5.07
N ASP A 304 29.66 -10.46 -6.14
CA ASP A 304 28.69 -9.94 -7.11
C ASP A 304 28.10 -11.03 -8.05
N VAL A 305 28.49 -12.28 -7.89
CA VAL A 305 28.00 -13.43 -8.66
C VAL A 305 27.05 -14.30 -7.84
N ASN A 306 27.46 -14.68 -6.62
CA ASN A 306 26.75 -15.66 -5.81
C ASN A 306 25.93 -15.05 -4.66
N ASP A 307 26.21 -13.81 -4.23
CA ASP A 307 25.39 -13.17 -3.21
C ASP A 307 23.95 -12.95 -3.73
N PRO A 308 22.92 -13.42 -3.02
CA PRO A 308 21.54 -13.28 -3.47
C PRO A 308 21.13 -11.84 -3.79
N THR A 309 21.67 -10.86 -3.03
CA THR A 309 21.35 -9.45 -3.21
C THR A 309 21.98 -8.84 -4.46
N ALA A 310 23.03 -9.43 -5.01
CA ALA A 310 23.69 -8.95 -6.22
C ALA A 310 22.76 -8.93 -7.45
N LYS A 311 21.75 -9.80 -7.47
CA LYS A 311 20.81 -9.93 -8.60
C LYS A 311 19.42 -9.35 -8.29
N ALA A 312 19.29 -8.59 -7.20
CA ALA A 312 17.99 -8.10 -6.75
C ALA A 312 17.36 -7.08 -7.70
N GLY A 313 18.16 -6.25 -8.34
CA GLY A 313 17.68 -5.15 -9.19
C GLY A 313 16.94 -4.07 -8.38
N LEU A 314 16.11 -3.30 -9.05
CA LEU A 314 15.16 -2.39 -8.44
C LEU A 314 13.94 -3.19 -7.98
N THR A 315 13.94 -3.58 -6.72
CA THR A 315 12.88 -4.39 -6.11
C THR A 315 11.60 -3.61 -5.89
N CYS A 316 10.50 -4.32 -5.60
CA CYS A 316 9.24 -3.68 -5.22
C CYS A 316 9.46 -2.70 -4.06
N THR A 317 10.14 -3.13 -3.00
CA THR A 317 10.38 -2.30 -1.82
C THR A 317 11.37 -1.17 -2.10
N ALA A 318 12.42 -1.39 -2.90
CA ALA A 318 13.37 -0.34 -3.25
C ALA A 318 12.69 0.88 -3.87
N CYS A 319 11.66 0.69 -4.71
CA CYS A 319 10.85 1.79 -5.26
C CYS A 319 9.80 2.30 -4.26
N HIS A 320 9.02 1.37 -3.70
CA HIS A 320 7.84 1.72 -2.89
C HIS A 320 8.18 2.21 -1.47
N ALA A 321 9.42 2.03 -1.01
CA ALA A 321 9.92 2.58 0.24
C ALA A 321 10.48 4.01 0.11
N ILE A 322 10.62 4.55 -1.10
CA ILE A 322 11.00 5.96 -1.31
C ILE A 322 9.89 6.85 -0.76
N THR A 323 10.26 7.79 0.12
CA THR A 323 9.33 8.69 0.80
C THR A 323 9.37 10.11 0.26
N HIS A 324 10.52 10.54 -0.25
CA HIS A 324 10.72 11.88 -0.80
C HIS A 324 11.66 11.85 -2.00
N VAL A 325 11.39 12.70 -2.99
CA VAL A 325 12.36 13.17 -3.96
C VAL A 325 12.82 14.54 -3.47
N ASN A 326 14.10 14.66 -3.12
CA ASN A 326 14.58 15.83 -2.41
C ASN A 326 14.81 17.02 -3.36
N SER A 327 15.14 16.74 -4.63
CA SER A 327 15.23 17.77 -5.68
C SER A 327 15.09 17.16 -7.08
N PRO A 328 14.83 17.98 -8.12
CA PRO A 328 14.80 17.52 -9.51
C PRO A 328 16.22 17.38 -10.11
N ARG A 329 17.26 17.32 -9.30
CA ARG A 329 18.66 17.25 -9.74
C ARG A 329 19.00 15.91 -10.42
N GLY A 330 18.31 14.83 -10.06
CA GLY A 330 18.69 13.46 -10.41
C GLY A 330 19.78 12.90 -9.48
N ASN A 331 20.66 12.05 -10.00
CA ASN A 331 21.76 11.43 -9.23
C ASN A 331 21.28 10.71 -7.94
N SER A 332 20.11 10.09 -8.00
CA SER A 332 19.46 9.42 -6.86
C SER A 332 19.09 10.37 -5.72
N ASP A 333 18.78 11.65 -5.98
CA ASP A 333 18.43 12.59 -4.91
C ASP A 333 17.04 12.30 -4.31
N TYR A 334 16.95 11.18 -3.63
CA TYR A 334 15.75 10.73 -2.93
C TYR A 334 16.05 10.25 -1.51
N THR A 335 15.01 10.19 -0.71
CA THR A 335 15.04 9.58 0.64
C THR A 335 14.22 8.31 0.62
N ILE A 336 14.83 7.20 1.08
CA ILE A 336 14.18 5.91 1.32
C ILE A 336 14.03 5.69 2.82
N GLU A 337 12.94 5.04 3.21
CA GLU A 337 12.64 4.72 4.62
C GLU A 337 12.34 3.24 4.77
N GLU A 338 12.84 2.61 5.82
CA GLU A 338 12.44 1.23 6.14
C GLU A 338 10.91 1.20 6.34
N PRO A 339 10.17 0.45 5.49
CA PRO A 339 8.72 0.48 5.58
C PRO A 339 8.23 -0.25 6.83
N GLN A 340 7.19 0.29 7.43
CA GLN A 340 6.51 -0.38 8.54
C GLN A 340 5.75 -1.60 8.02
N HIS A 341 6.21 -2.79 8.41
CA HIS A 341 5.55 -4.04 8.09
C HIS A 341 4.52 -4.43 9.16
N TYR A 342 3.59 -5.29 8.76
CA TYR A 342 2.70 -5.94 9.74
C TYR A 342 3.49 -6.92 10.61
N PRO A 343 3.01 -7.25 11.83
CA PRO A 343 3.79 -7.94 12.85
C PRO A 343 4.45 -9.26 12.44
N PHE A 344 3.87 -9.98 11.48
CA PHE A 344 4.35 -11.31 11.08
C PHE A 344 4.83 -11.35 9.62
N ALA A 345 5.20 -10.22 9.02
CA ALA A 345 5.60 -10.11 7.63
C ALA A 345 6.82 -10.99 7.26
N PHE A 346 7.72 -11.22 8.21
CA PHE A 346 8.93 -12.02 8.02
C PHE A 346 8.89 -13.35 8.79
N SER A 347 7.70 -13.82 9.18
CA SER A 347 7.56 -15.08 9.94
C SER A 347 7.71 -16.29 9.03
N GLY A 348 8.60 -17.21 9.38
CA GLY A 348 8.68 -18.55 8.76
C GLY A 348 7.54 -19.49 9.14
N ASN A 349 6.73 -19.14 10.13
CA ASN A 349 5.59 -19.95 10.55
C ASN A 349 4.39 -19.70 9.62
N LYS A 350 3.91 -20.76 8.95
CA LYS A 350 2.79 -20.68 7.98
C LYS A 350 1.49 -20.12 8.58
N ALA A 351 1.18 -20.43 9.85
CA ALA A 351 -0.02 -19.93 10.51
C ALA A 351 0.09 -18.42 10.79
N LEU A 352 1.24 -17.93 11.26
CA LEU A 352 1.50 -16.52 11.48
C LEU A 352 1.56 -15.75 10.16
N ALA A 353 2.14 -16.31 9.11
CA ALA A 353 2.13 -15.75 7.77
C ALA A 353 0.69 -15.61 7.23
N TRP A 354 -0.15 -16.62 7.44
CA TRP A 354 -1.58 -16.53 7.10
C TRP A 354 -2.29 -15.42 7.87
N VAL A 355 -2.07 -15.32 9.19
CA VAL A 355 -2.62 -14.24 10.03
C VAL A 355 -2.19 -12.87 9.48
N ASN A 356 -0.91 -12.73 9.11
CA ASN A 356 -0.38 -11.50 8.53
C ASN A 356 -1.11 -11.11 7.24
N ARG A 357 -1.37 -12.06 6.34
CA ARG A 357 -2.13 -11.81 5.11
C ARG A 357 -3.56 -11.35 5.41
N GLN A 358 -4.24 -12.00 6.38
CA GLN A 358 -5.59 -11.58 6.77
C GLN A 358 -5.59 -10.16 7.36
N LEU A 359 -4.57 -9.82 8.15
CA LEU A 359 -4.41 -8.50 8.74
C LEU A 359 -4.23 -7.41 7.68
N ILE A 360 -3.40 -7.65 6.65
CA ILE A 360 -3.23 -6.74 5.51
C ILE A 360 -4.56 -6.54 4.78
N LYS A 361 -5.30 -7.62 4.51
CA LYS A 361 -6.59 -7.58 3.80
C LYS A 361 -7.67 -6.83 4.60
N ALA A 362 -7.67 -6.99 5.92
CA ALA A 362 -8.59 -6.29 6.81
C ALA A 362 -8.26 -4.79 6.93
N LYS A 363 -6.95 -4.43 6.92
CA LYS A 363 -6.48 -3.06 7.06
C LYS A 363 -5.61 -2.58 5.88
N PRO A 364 -6.16 -2.54 4.66
CA PRO A 364 -5.39 -2.21 3.46
C PRO A 364 -4.92 -0.75 3.41
N GLU A 365 -5.54 0.16 4.15
CA GLU A 365 -5.16 1.59 4.13
C GLU A 365 -3.75 1.82 4.68
N PHE A 366 -3.39 1.12 5.75
CA PHE A 366 -2.03 1.19 6.29
C PHE A 366 -0.99 0.72 5.27
N HIS A 367 -1.25 -0.43 4.62
CA HIS A 367 -0.42 -0.95 3.54
C HIS A 367 -0.28 0.07 2.38
N LYS A 368 -1.39 0.68 1.96
CA LYS A 368 -1.39 1.70 0.90
C LYS A 368 -0.59 2.94 1.30
N LYS A 369 -0.76 3.45 2.50
CA LYS A 369 0.00 4.63 2.98
C LYS A 369 1.50 4.34 3.05
N THR A 370 1.87 3.11 3.43
CA THR A 370 3.27 2.69 3.50
C THR A 370 3.92 2.61 2.11
N PHE A 371 3.22 1.98 1.13
CA PHE A 371 3.82 1.62 -0.16
C PHE A 371 3.31 2.42 -1.37
N LEU A 372 2.20 3.15 -1.25
CA LEU A 372 1.65 3.96 -2.35
C LEU A 372 1.55 5.42 -1.95
N LYS A 373 2.56 6.19 -2.33
CA LYS A 373 2.63 7.63 -2.05
C LYS A 373 2.26 8.45 -3.31
N PRO A 374 1.76 9.68 -3.18
CA PRO A 374 1.47 10.55 -4.33
C PRO A 374 2.69 10.76 -5.24
N LEU A 375 3.90 10.82 -4.68
CA LEU A 375 5.15 11.02 -5.42
C LEU A 375 5.39 9.98 -6.53
N HIS A 376 4.90 8.74 -6.39
CA HIS A 376 5.01 7.70 -7.42
C HIS A 376 4.30 8.07 -8.74
N ARG A 377 3.50 9.15 -8.74
CA ARG A 377 2.78 9.65 -9.92
C ARG A 377 3.35 10.97 -10.43
N THR A 378 4.53 11.34 -9.99
CA THR A 378 5.21 12.57 -10.43
C THR A 378 6.38 12.23 -11.35
N PRO A 379 6.70 13.08 -12.33
CA PRO A 379 7.88 12.88 -13.17
C PRO A 379 9.19 12.94 -12.37
N GLU A 380 9.22 13.69 -11.26
CA GLU A 380 10.37 13.81 -10.36
C GLU A 380 10.77 12.46 -9.76
N PHE A 381 9.79 11.60 -9.46
CA PHE A 381 10.06 10.25 -8.95
C PHE A 381 10.92 9.44 -9.93
N CYS A 382 10.53 9.42 -11.19
CA CYS A 382 11.31 8.74 -12.24
C CYS A 382 12.62 9.48 -12.49
N GLY A 383 12.56 10.83 -12.51
CA GLY A 383 13.70 11.71 -12.70
C GLY A 383 14.82 11.53 -11.69
N ALA A 384 14.52 11.07 -10.47
CA ALA A 384 15.53 10.82 -9.45
C ALA A 384 16.64 9.87 -9.95
N CYS A 385 16.28 8.86 -10.78
CA CYS A 385 17.22 7.92 -11.39
C CYS A 385 17.40 8.16 -12.92
N HIS A 386 16.37 8.66 -13.62
CA HIS A 386 16.40 8.90 -15.06
C HIS A 386 16.94 10.29 -15.45
N LYS A 387 17.72 10.89 -14.56
CA LYS A 387 18.52 12.10 -14.79
C LYS A 387 19.83 11.96 -14.04
N VAL A 388 20.95 12.01 -14.78
CA VAL A 388 22.29 11.78 -14.23
C VAL A 388 23.23 12.84 -14.78
N HIS A 389 24.13 13.32 -13.94
CA HIS A 389 25.29 14.10 -14.31
C HIS A 389 26.48 13.72 -13.43
N LEU A 390 27.67 13.81 -13.99
CA LEU A 390 28.91 13.61 -13.25
C LEU A 390 29.40 14.97 -12.75
N PRO A 391 29.42 15.24 -11.45
CA PRO A 391 29.98 16.48 -10.93
C PRO A 391 31.50 16.48 -11.05
N GLN A 392 32.10 17.66 -11.15
CA GLN A 392 33.55 17.81 -11.26
C GLN A 392 34.31 17.12 -10.12
N GLN A 393 33.77 17.17 -8.91
CA GLN A 393 34.37 16.54 -7.72
C GLN A 393 34.51 15.03 -7.84
N LEU A 394 33.65 14.38 -8.63
CA LEU A 394 33.69 12.94 -8.81
C LEU A 394 34.69 12.49 -9.88
N ASN A 395 34.77 13.23 -10.99
CA ASN A 395 35.64 12.86 -12.11
C ASN A 395 36.96 13.64 -12.18
N GLY A 396 37.16 14.64 -11.30
CA GLY A 396 38.38 15.46 -11.26
C GLY A 396 38.60 16.38 -12.47
N TYR A 397 37.61 16.50 -13.37
CA TYR A 397 37.77 17.20 -14.65
C TYR A 397 36.78 18.35 -14.81
N LYS A 398 35.53 18.06 -15.14
CA LYS A 398 34.45 19.03 -15.31
C LYS A 398 33.10 18.41 -15.07
N TRP A 399 32.08 19.24 -14.93
CA TRP A 399 30.70 18.76 -14.94
C TRP A 399 30.38 18.16 -16.31
N LEU A 400 29.86 16.91 -16.32
CA LEU A 400 29.46 16.19 -17.53
C LEU A 400 28.00 15.80 -17.41
N ARG A 401 27.23 16.10 -18.46
CA ARG A 401 25.84 15.66 -18.56
C ARG A 401 25.80 14.17 -18.94
N GLY A 402 25.12 13.37 -18.14
CA GLY A 402 24.78 12.00 -18.48
C GLY A 402 23.40 11.88 -19.12
N GLN A 403 22.75 10.73 -18.97
CA GLN A 403 21.38 10.52 -19.41
C GLN A 403 20.43 11.52 -18.76
N ASN A 404 19.43 11.99 -19.50
CA ASN A 404 18.47 12.93 -18.97
C ASN A 404 17.11 12.82 -19.66
N HIS A 405 16.37 11.78 -19.31
CA HIS A 405 15.01 11.59 -19.81
C HIS A 405 14.02 12.57 -19.17
N TYR A 406 14.27 12.98 -17.92
CA TYR A 406 13.40 13.89 -17.18
C TYR A 406 13.26 15.26 -17.83
N ASP A 407 14.37 15.96 -18.07
CA ASP A 407 14.31 17.29 -18.72
C ASP A 407 13.80 17.18 -20.15
N SER A 408 14.21 16.14 -20.90
CA SER A 408 13.73 15.90 -22.25
C SER A 408 12.21 15.69 -22.29
N PHE A 409 11.65 14.97 -21.31
CA PHE A 409 10.20 14.82 -21.16
C PHE A 409 9.53 16.16 -20.87
N LEU A 410 10.02 16.94 -19.90
CA LEU A 410 9.44 18.24 -19.54
C LEU A 410 9.46 19.23 -20.71
N LEU A 411 10.52 19.21 -21.54
CA LEU A 411 10.66 20.07 -22.72
C LEU A 411 9.85 19.57 -23.93
N SER A 412 9.37 18.32 -23.90
CA SER A 412 8.59 17.75 -25.00
C SER A 412 7.17 18.34 -25.05
N GLY A 413 6.57 18.32 -26.23
CA GLY A 413 5.15 18.65 -26.39
C GLY A 413 4.22 17.70 -25.65
N VAL A 414 4.66 16.45 -25.41
CA VAL A 414 3.85 15.41 -24.80
C VAL A 414 3.52 15.70 -23.33
N SER A 415 4.46 16.31 -22.59
CA SER A 415 4.33 16.53 -21.15
C SER A 415 3.28 17.57 -20.75
N GLY A 416 2.96 18.49 -21.62
CA GLY A 416 2.12 19.64 -21.30
C GLY A 416 2.79 20.73 -20.45
N HIS A 417 4.07 20.60 -20.14
CA HIS A 417 4.80 21.54 -19.30
C HIS A 417 5.41 22.73 -20.07
N GLY A 418 5.61 22.60 -21.39
CA GLY A 418 6.24 23.61 -22.21
C GLY A 418 5.34 24.15 -23.32
N VAL A 419 5.76 25.26 -23.97
CA VAL A 419 5.05 25.86 -25.11
C VAL A 419 4.89 24.92 -26.31
N ALA A 420 5.79 23.93 -26.45
CA ALA A 420 5.68 22.90 -27.49
C ALA A 420 4.40 22.04 -27.37
N ALA A 421 3.82 21.94 -26.18
CA ALA A 421 2.55 21.25 -25.93
C ALA A 421 1.33 21.99 -26.53
N PHE A 422 1.48 23.22 -26.99
CA PHE A 422 0.40 24.03 -27.54
C PHE A 422 -0.17 23.44 -28.85
N TYR A 423 0.66 22.76 -29.62
CA TYR A 423 0.29 22.22 -30.93
C TYR A 423 0.10 20.72 -30.96
N TYR A 424 0.70 20.00 -30.01
CA TYR A 424 0.70 18.53 -30.00
C TYR A 424 1.23 17.98 -28.67
N PRO A 425 0.66 16.89 -28.13
CA PRO A 425 -0.55 16.17 -28.58
C PRO A 425 -1.84 16.86 -28.13
N GLU A 426 -2.99 16.39 -28.65
CA GLU A 426 -4.33 16.90 -28.23
C GLU A 426 -4.53 16.78 -26.72
N LYS A 427 -3.96 15.75 -26.10
CA LYS A 427 -4.01 15.50 -24.65
C LYS A 427 -2.62 15.23 -24.12
N ALA A 428 -2.15 16.10 -23.23
CA ALA A 428 -0.87 15.95 -22.58
C ALA A 428 -0.85 14.79 -21.57
N GLU A 429 0.31 14.12 -21.47
CA GLU A 429 0.61 13.15 -20.42
C GLU A 429 1.55 13.82 -19.40
N ALA A 430 0.97 14.25 -18.28
CA ALA A 430 1.69 15.05 -17.28
C ALA A 430 2.74 14.27 -16.48
N ASN A 431 2.81 12.96 -16.62
CA ASN A 431 3.78 12.11 -15.92
C ASN A 431 4.17 10.88 -16.75
N CYS A 432 5.30 10.26 -16.40
CA CYS A 432 5.84 9.10 -17.11
C CYS A 432 4.93 7.86 -17.05
N ASN A 433 4.14 7.73 -15.97
CA ASN A 433 3.25 6.60 -15.76
C ASN A 433 2.13 6.50 -16.82
N GLY A 434 1.74 7.63 -17.42
CA GLY A 434 0.70 7.67 -18.46
C GLY A 434 1.04 6.81 -19.66
N CYS A 435 2.32 6.79 -20.05
CA CYS A 435 2.83 5.99 -21.17
C CYS A 435 3.45 4.66 -20.71
N HIS A 436 4.39 4.71 -19.73
CA HIS A 436 5.20 3.54 -19.35
C HIS A 436 4.51 2.58 -18.37
N MET A 437 3.39 2.97 -17.78
CA MET A 437 2.63 2.15 -16.82
C MET A 437 1.13 2.19 -17.13
N LYS A 438 0.76 1.90 -18.38
CA LYS A 438 -0.65 1.85 -18.77
C LYS A 438 -1.41 0.79 -17.95
N PRO A 439 -2.70 1.00 -17.63
CA PRO A 439 -3.49 -0.02 -16.96
C PRO A 439 -3.59 -1.29 -17.80
N VAL A 440 -3.35 -2.45 -17.17
CA VAL A 440 -3.53 -3.77 -17.78
C VAL A 440 -4.52 -4.58 -16.94
N PRO A 441 -5.44 -5.35 -17.56
CA PRO A 441 -6.40 -6.17 -16.84
C PRO A 441 -5.71 -7.11 -15.85
N SER A 442 -6.26 -7.25 -14.64
CA SER A 442 -5.68 -8.10 -13.61
C SER A 442 -6.71 -8.49 -12.56
N THR A 443 -6.52 -9.65 -11.97
CA THR A 443 -7.27 -10.16 -10.83
C THR A 443 -6.51 -10.02 -9.51
N ASP A 444 -5.33 -9.45 -9.51
CA ASP A 444 -4.53 -9.19 -8.31
C ASP A 444 -5.36 -8.57 -7.20
N PHE A 445 -5.04 -8.87 -5.96
CA PHE A 445 -5.76 -8.31 -4.81
C PHE A 445 -5.71 -6.77 -4.78
N GLY A 446 -4.63 -6.18 -5.29
CA GLY A 446 -4.45 -4.74 -5.42
C GLY A 446 -5.09 -4.10 -6.65
N ALA A 447 -5.66 -4.88 -7.58
CA ALA A 447 -6.30 -4.35 -8.79
C ALA A 447 -7.44 -3.38 -8.46
N LYS A 448 -7.59 -2.34 -9.28
CA LYS A 448 -8.60 -1.28 -9.14
C LYS A 448 -9.32 -1.05 -10.45
N TYR A 449 -10.52 -0.50 -10.38
CA TYR A 449 -11.22 0.00 -11.56
C TYR A 449 -10.56 1.30 -12.03
N HIS A 450 -9.97 1.31 -13.22
CA HIS A 450 -9.37 2.49 -13.84
C HIS A 450 -10.35 3.20 -14.80
N ASP A 451 -11.22 2.44 -15.43
CA ASP A 451 -12.24 2.88 -16.38
C ASP A 451 -13.68 2.75 -15.82
N GLY A 452 -13.82 2.41 -14.56
CA GLY A 452 -15.09 2.12 -13.91
C GLY A 452 -15.69 0.74 -14.23
N LYS A 453 -15.08 -0.04 -15.13
CA LYS A 453 -15.62 -1.35 -15.58
C LYS A 453 -14.63 -2.49 -15.35
N THR A 454 -13.36 -2.29 -15.70
CA THR A 454 -12.34 -3.34 -15.71
C THR A 454 -11.39 -3.21 -14.53
N LEU A 455 -11.21 -4.29 -13.77
CA LEU A 455 -10.16 -4.35 -12.77
C LEU A 455 -8.80 -4.43 -13.46
N ALA A 456 -7.89 -3.53 -13.11
CA ALA A 456 -6.58 -3.43 -13.72
C ALA A 456 -5.50 -3.05 -12.69
N ILE A 457 -4.27 -3.37 -13.02
CA ILE A 457 -3.04 -2.90 -12.35
C ILE A 457 -2.29 -1.94 -13.26
N ARG A 458 -1.43 -1.11 -12.71
CA ARG A 458 -0.43 -0.38 -13.51
C ARG A 458 0.62 -1.36 -14.01
N ASP A 459 0.97 -1.29 -15.29
CA ASP A 459 1.98 -2.16 -15.88
C ASP A 459 3.36 -1.88 -15.27
N HIS A 460 4.03 -2.94 -14.80
CA HIS A 460 5.38 -2.87 -14.23
C HIS A 460 6.44 -3.46 -15.18
N LEU A 461 6.10 -3.66 -16.45
CA LEU A 461 7.09 -3.95 -17.49
C LEU A 461 7.92 -2.70 -17.85
N PHE A 462 7.31 -1.52 -17.71
CA PHE A 462 7.91 -0.24 -18.10
C PHE A 462 8.41 -0.27 -19.54
N PRO A 463 7.53 -0.55 -20.53
CA PRO A 463 7.96 -0.71 -21.91
C PRO A 463 8.62 0.57 -22.41
N SER A 464 9.71 0.42 -23.18
CA SER A 464 10.53 1.49 -23.73
C SER A 464 11.36 0.96 -24.90
N ALA A 465 12.45 1.59 -25.26
CA ALA A 465 13.36 1.13 -26.33
C ALA A 465 14.34 0.03 -25.87
N ASN A 466 14.16 -0.57 -24.70
CA ASN A 466 15.08 -1.58 -24.18
C ASN A 466 14.80 -2.98 -24.76
N THR A 467 15.32 -3.25 -25.94
CA THR A 467 15.15 -4.54 -26.66
C THR A 467 16.31 -5.53 -26.45
N ALA A 468 17.35 -5.16 -25.69
CA ALA A 468 18.56 -5.98 -25.57
C ALA A 468 18.73 -6.67 -24.22
N ILE A 469 18.40 -6.01 -23.12
CA ILE A 469 18.78 -6.46 -21.76
C ILE A 469 18.22 -7.85 -21.42
N ALA A 470 16.97 -8.12 -21.72
CA ALA A 470 16.37 -9.43 -21.43
C ALA A 470 17.13 -10.57 -22.12
N LYS A 471 17.55 -10.36 -23.37
CA LYS A 471 18.37 -11.33 -24.12
C LYS A 471 19.77 -11.47 -23.50
N LEU A 472 20.42 -10.35 -23.20
CA LEU A 472 21.76 -10.35 -22.60
C LEU A 472 21.77 -10.95 -21.20
N ALA A 473 20.70 -10.80 -20.45
CA ALA A 473 20.52 -11.42 -19.13
C ALA A 473 20.14 -12.91 -19.19
N GLY A 474 19.93 -13.46 -20.38
CA GLY A 474 19.60 -14.87 -20.58
C GLY A 474 18.16 -15.24 -20.21
N GLU A 475 17.21 -14.27 -20.25
CA GLU A 475 15.80 -14.56 -19.95
C GLU A 475 15.17 -15.44 -21.02
N PRO A 476 14.55 -16.57 -20.66
CA PRO A 476 13.93 -17.47 -21.64
C PRO A 476 12.84 -16.80 -22.48
N GLU A 477 12.07 -15.89 -21.87
CA GLU A 477 10.97 -15.17 -22.52
C GLU A 477 11.41 -13.87 -23.23
N TRP A 478 12.71 -13.70 -23.51
CA TRP A 478 13.21 -12.46 -24.12
C TRP A 478 12.54 -12.11 -25.47
N PRO A 479 12.13 -13.04 -26.33
CA PRO A 479 11.48 -12.67 -27.60
C PRO A 479 10.13 -11.98 -27.40
N GLU A 480 9.36 -12.41 -26.41
CA GLU A 480 8.07 -11.83 -26.06
C GLU A 480 8.25 -10.45 -25.42
N ILE A 481 9.27 -10.31 -24.57
CA ILE A 481 9.62 -9.04 -23.93
C ILE A 481 10.00 -8.02 -25.00
N VAL A 482 10.84 -8.39 -25.96
CA VAL A 482 11.26 -7.53 -27.09
C VAL A 482 10.04 -7.08 -27.90
N LYS A 483 9.14 -8.01 -28.27
CA LYS A 483 7.91 -7.66 -28.99
C LYS A 483 7.02 -6.66 -28.24
N GLU A 484 6.96 -6.74 -26.92
CA GLU A 484 6.20 -5.76 -26.13
C GLU A 484 6.83 -4.36 -26.19
N HIS A 485 8.16 -4.27 -26.15
CA HIS A 485 8.89 -3.01 -26.36
C HIS A 485 8.71 -2.46 -27.78
N GLU A 486 8.79 -3.31 -28.80
CA GLU A 486 8.57 -2.93 -30.19
C GLU A 486 7.16 -2.38 -30.41
N ARG A 487 6.14 -3.05 -29.89
CA ARG A 487 4.73 -2.54 -29.94
C ARG A 487 4.57 -1.20 -29.24
N PHE A 488 5.29 -1.00 -28.13
CA PHE A 488 5.25 0.28 -27.42
C PHE A 488 5.86 1.40 -28.26
N ASN A 489 6.92 1.11 -29.01
CA ASN A 489 7.64 2.08 -29.84
C ASN A 489 6.98 2.32 -31.21
N ASP A 490 6.02 1.49 -31.60
CA ASP A 490 5.32 1.64 -32.88
C ASP A 490 4.56 2.97 -32.93
N GLY A 491 4.86 3.79 -33.93
CA GLY A 491 4.27 5.11 -34.14
C GLY A 491 4.70 6.21 -33.14
N VAL A 492 5.63 5.94 -32.21
CA VAL A 492 6.11 6.94 -31.23
C VAL A 492 6.99 8.00 -31.89
N VAL A 493 7.76 7.62 -32.91
CA VAL A 493 8.64 8.53 -33.66
C VAL A 493 8.11 8.73 -35.05
N ARG A 494 7.95 9.98 -35.46
CA ARG A 494 7.61 10.35 -36.83
C ARG A 494 8.79 11.13 -37.43
N VAL A 495 9.22 10.68 -38.60
CA VAL A 495 10.15 11.44 -39.43
C VAL A 495 9.35 12.34 -40.36
N ASP A 496 9.58 13.64 -40.32
CA ASP A 496 8.95 14.63 -41.17
C ASP A 496 10.00 15.34 -42.02
N LEU A 497 9.87 15.24 -43.33
CA LEU A 497 10.72 15.97 -44.24
C LEU A 497 10.10 17.35 -44.46
N PHE A 498 10.69 18.34 -43.84
CA PHE A 498 10.16 19.69 -43.81
C PHE A 498 10.51 20.53 -45.06
N GLY A 499 11.72 20.35 -45.57
CA GLY A 499 12.24 21.16 -46.68
C GLY A 499 13.21 20.41 -47.56
N VAL A 500 13.43 20.94 -48.73
CA VAL A 500 14.43 20.45 -49.68
C VAL A 500 15.22 21.65 -50.22
N LYS A 501 16.54 21.51 -50.30
CA LYS A 501 17.44 22.48 -50.92
C LYS A 501 17.98 21.94 -52.25
N GLU A 502 17.93 22.76 -53.28
CA GLU A 502 18.46 22.40 -54.59
C GLU A 502 20.00 22.46 -54.59
N GLY A 503 20.61 21.66 -55.47
CA GLY A 503 22.05 21.59 -55.63
C GLY A 503 22.76 20.71 -54.58
N GLY A 504 22.06 20.08 -53.64
CA GLY A 504 22.64 19.19 -52.63
C GLY A 504 23.57 19.88 -51.62
N THR A 505 23.52 21.20 -51.51
CA THR A 505 24.36 22.01 -50.62
C THR A 505 23.54 22.75 -49.57
N ILE A 506 24.19 23.13 -48.47
CA ILE A 506 23.52 23.86 -47.37
C ILE A 506 23.06 25.26 -47.77
N ASP A 507 23.71 25.86 -48.76
CA ASP A 507 23.44 27.19 -49.27
C ASP A 507 22.45 27.20 -50.45
N GLY A 508 21.98 26.02 -50.88
CA GLY A 508 21.03 25.88 -51.96
C GLY A 508 19.67 26.52 -51.67
N PRO A 509 18.91 26.95 -52.69
CA PRO A 509 17.56 27.48 -52.52
C PRO A 509 16.66 26.52 -51.78
N LEU A 510 16.01 26.98 -50.71
CA LEU A 510 15.13 26.18 -49.86
C LEU A 510 13.68 26.23 -50.33
N THR A 511 13.08 25.09 -50.59
CA THR A 511 11.65 24.92 -50.72
C THR A 511 11.09 24.28 -49.44
N ALA A 512 10.32 25.05 -48.67
CA ALA A 512 9.70 24.60 -47.40
C ALA A 512 8.44 25.43 -47.12
N PRO A 513 7.45 24.88 -46.41
CA PRO A 513 7.28 23.46 -46.01
C PRO A 513 6.91 22.56 -47.20
N LEU A 514 7.31 21.29 -47.15
CA LEU A 514 6.93 20.31 -48.17
C LEU A 514 5.47 19.84 -48.05
N ARG A 515 4.74 20.32 -47.11
CA ARG A 515 3.31 20.04 -46.93
C ARG A 515 2.51 21.31 -46.99
N PRO A 516 1.31 21.28 -47.57
CA PRO A 516 0.59 20.14 -48.15
C PRO A 516 1.05 19.76 -49.58
N ARG A 517 1.96 20.50 -50.19
CA ARG A 517 2.41 20.26 -51.60
C ARG A 517 3.90 19.90 -51.61
N VAL A 518 4.19 18.68 -52.08
CA VAL A 518 5.56 18.24 -52.31
C VAL A 518 6.02 18.79 -53.70
N PRO A 519 7.17 19.45 -53.80
CA PRO A 519 7.70 19.89 -55.07
C PRO A 519 8.09 18.69 -55.96
N THR A 520 7.99 18.86 -57.27
CA THR A 520 8.48 17.84 -58.19
C THR A 520 10.00 17.85 -58.21
N LEU A 521 10.62 16.75 -57.82
CA LEU A 521 12.06 16.57 -57.89
C LEU A 521 12.46 16.11 -59.29
N VAL A 522 13.53 16.65 -59.81
CA VAL A 522 14.03 16.32 -61.15
C VAL A 522 15.06 15.20 -61.05
N PRO A 523 14.86 14.06 -61.72
CA PRO A 523 15.84 12.99 -61.74
C PRO A 523 17.21 13.44 -62.20
N GLY A 524 18.28 12.96 -61.55
CA GLY A 524 19.67 13.32 -61.85
C GLY A 524 20.17 14.61 -61.21
N ARG A 525 19.31 15.37 -60.49
CA ARG A 525 19.75 16.52 -59.68
C ARG A 525 20.00 16.12 -58.24
N SER A 526 20.96 16.75 -57.61
CA SER A 526 21.24 16.56 -56.17
C SER A 526 20.38 17.50 -55.33
N TYR A 527 19.85 16.98 -54.23
CA TYR A 527 19.04 17.70 -53.26
C TYR A 527 19.56 17.41 -51.84
N LEU A 528 19.46 18.40 -50.96
CA LEU A 528 19.67 18.24 -49.52
C LEU A 528 18.30 18.30 -48.83
N LEU A 529 18.01 17.26 -48.07
CA LEU A 529 16.78 17.15 -47.28
C LEU A 529 16.99 17.62 -45.85
#